data_ce4e484eae5a15c6762cd015148abd7a
#
_entry.id   ce4e484eae5a15c6762cd015148abd7a
#
_cell.length_a   1.000
_cell.length_b   1.000
_cell.length_c   1.000
_cell.angle_alpha   90.00
_cell.angle_beta   90.00
_cell.angle_gamma   90.00
#
_symmetry.space_group_name_H-M   'P 1'
#
loop_
_entity.id
_entity.type
_entity.pdbx_description
1 polymer ?
#
loop_
_entity_poly.entity_id
_entity_poly.type
_entity_poly.pdbx_seq_one_letter_code
_entity_poly.pdbx_strand_id
1 'polypeptide(L)'
;MIKDKRAIAWTPYGRKETVSILVQYLRREHERGVIDEWWLCLNTDPDQAEDLAYAYELARSHDWIKLKTRLAHQARRHPKQRNTGYFYEYMTDRDTVFLRIDDDIIYLHQDALERLAVHRLQAHGGVASFPVMWNNSIISWYAQQAGVIPAAGTTSGRPYPRDGSEYTWPQVGGPYCMDAVGWADGRFAVALHRLLLDRVEAGAAEDLFLYQDYQLPTGMQFSVSVFASLGSMYADLPEPGVLVPYEEEHWHTVAQPSAVGRPNSIVGDALVSHYTFFPQGPIVRQTDILERYRALATKETT
;
A
#
# COMPACT_ATOMS: atom_id res chain seq x y z
N MET A 1 12.07 -3.18 -16.35
CA MET A 1 11.32 -2.11 -17.09
C MET A 1 9.99 -2.67 -17.57
N ILE A 2 8.90 -2.00 -17.28
CA ILE A 2 7.56 -2.41 -17.68
C ILE A 2 7.22 -1.71 -19.00
N LYS A 3 6.98 -2.50 -20.08
CA LYS A 3 6.63 -1.96 -21.42
C LYS A 3 7.57 -0.83 -21.87
N ASP A 4 8.86 -0.99 -21.68
CA ASP A 4 9.90 -0.01 -22.01
C ASP A 4 9.81 1.32 -21.24
N LYS A 5 9.03 1.38 -20.18
CA LYS A 5 8.95 2.52 -19.26
C LYS A 5 9.69 2.23 -17.98
N ARG A 6 10.32 3.27 -17.43
CA ARG A 6 10.92 3.22 -16.11
C ARG A 6 9.84 3.06 -15.04
N ALA A 7 10.07 2.20 -14.05
CA ALA A 7 9.19 2.02 -12.91
C ALA A 7 9.97 2.21 -11.61
N ILE A 8 9.50 3.11 -10.76
CA ILE A 8 10.12 3.44 -9.48
C ILE A 8 9.13 3.15 -8.36
N ALA A 9 9.50 2.21 -7.49
CA ALA A 9 8.82 2.09 -6.21
C ALA A 9 9.29 3.20 -5.27
N TRP A 10 8.40 3.73 -4.43
CA TRP A 10 8.80 4.70 -3.42
C TRP A 10 7.97 4.52 -2.14
N THR A 11 8.62 4.78 -1.01
CA THR A 11 8.05 4.53 0.32
C THR A 11 8.30 5.74 1.22
N PRO A 12 7.25 6.37 1.78
CA PRO A 12 7.42 7.31 2.88
C PRO A 12 7.89 6.53 4.11
N TYR A 13 9.20 6.51 4.32
CA TYR A 13 9.86 5.63 5.27
C TYR A 13 9.84 6.17 6.69
N GLY A 14 9.43 5.36 7.66
CA GLY A 14 9.42 5.67 9.08
C GLY A 14 9.65 4.48 10.01
N ARG A 15 9.57 3.23 9.52
CA ARG A 15 9.57 2.01 10.37
C ARG A 15 10.43 0.89 9.81
N LYS A 16 11.52 0.56 10.50
CA LYS A 16 12.39 -0.57 10.18
C LYS A 16 11.63 -1.91 10.26
N GLU A 17 10.78 -2.06 11.26
CA GLU A 17 10.13 -3.34 11.60
C GLU A 17 9.39 -3.96 10.41
N THR A 18 8.58 -3.19 9.72
CA THR A 18 7.77 -3.61 8.57
C THR A 18 8.55 -3.51 7.26
N VAL A 19 9.40 -2.50 7.10
CA VAL A 19 10.26 -2.35 5.92
C VAL A 19 11.25 -3.51 5.78
N SER A 20 11.67 -4.13 6.89
CA SER A 20 12.51 -5.36 6.84
C SER A 20 11.81 -6.55 6.17
N ILE A 21 10.48 -6.54 6.10
CA ILE A 21 9.68 -7.50 5.34
C ILE A 21 9.51 -7.00 3.90
N LEU A 22 9.12 -5.74 3.72
CA LEU A 22 8.86 -5.14 2.41
C LEU A 22 10.07 -5.21 1.47
N VAL A 23 11.30 -5.03 2.00
CA VAL A 23 12.54 -5.08 1.20
C VAL A 23 12.72 -6.44 0.51
N GLN A 24 12.26 -7.54 1.10
CA GLN A 24 12.37 -8.87 0.48
C GLN A 24 11.54 -8.92 -0.81
N TYR A 25 10.29 -8.46 -0.74
CA TYR A 25 9.40 -8.40 -1.91
C TYR A 25 9.93 -7.44 -2.97
N LEU A 26 10.37 -6.23 -2.59
CA LEU A 26 10.87 -5.26 -3.57
C LEU A 26 12.19 -5.70 -4.22
N ARG A 27 13.05 -6.45 -3.51
CA ARG A 27 14.22 -7.10 -4.12
C ARG A 27 13.80 -8.09 -5.20
N ARG A 28 12.83 -8.95 -4.92
CA ARG A 28 12.25 -9.87 -5.91
C ARG A 28 11.76 -9.11 -7.14
N GLU A 29 11.02 -8.02 -6.96
CA GLU A 29 10.49 -7.23 -8.07
C GLU A 29 11.60 -6.51 -8.85
N HIS A 30 12.65 -6.07 -8.19
CA HIS A 30 13.83 -5.51 -8.85
C HIS A 30 14.58 -6.57 -9.66
N GLU A 31 14.85 -7.74 -9.11
CA GLU A 31 15.51 -8.86 -9.79
C GLU A 31 14.70 -9.37 -11.00
N ARG A 32 13.38 -9.30 -10.94
CA ARG A 32 12.47 -9.58 -12.07
C ARG A 32 12.43 -8.45 -13.11
N GLY A 33 13.02 -7.30 -12.84
CA GLY A 33 12.97 -6.11 -13.70
C GLY A 33 11.62 -5.39 -13.71
N VAL A 34 10.78 -5.61 -12.73
CA VAL A 34 9.48 -4.92 -12.56
C VAL A 34 9.70 -3.49 -12.08
N ILE A 35 10.63 -3.27 -11.16
CA ILE A 35 11.05 -1.95 -10.72
C ILE A 35 12.53 -1.71 -11.04
N ASP A 36 12.89 -0.49 -11.40
CA ASP A 36 14.26 -0.08 -11.66
C ASP A 36 14.95 0.42 -10.39
N GLU A 37 14.22 1.16 -9.56
CA GLU A 37 14.72 1.72 -8.32
C GLU A 37 13.65 1.65 -7.22
N TRP A 38 14.11 1.66 -5.98
CA TRP A 38 13.29 1.92 -4.82
C TRP A 38 13.76 3.18 -4.08
N TRP A 39 12.87 4.16 -3.92
CA TRP A 39 13.17 5.38 -3.22
C TRP A 39 12.64 5.32 -1.79
N LEU A 40 13.54 5.31 -0.82
CA LEU A 40 13.22 5.51 0.59
C LEU A 40 13.14 7.01 0.85
N CYS A 41 11.93 7.52 0.95
CA CYS A 41 11.63 8.91 1.23
C CYS A 41 11.61 9.12 2.75
N LEU A 42 12.70 9.64 3.32
CA LEU A 42 12.89 9.73 4.77
C LEU A 42 11.85 10.66 5.40
N ASN A 43 10.84 10.06 5.99
CA ASN A 43 9.77 10.70 6.77
C ASN A 43 9.88 10.37 8.27
N THR A 44 11.04 9.89 8.67
CA THR A 44 11.42 9.42 10.02
C THR A 44 11.81 10.59 10.89
N ASP A 45 11.44 10.57 12.19
CA ASP A 45 11.91 11.57 13.14
C ASP A 45 13.42 11.41 13.41
N PRO A 46 14.13 12.51 13.66
CA PRO A 46 15.55 12.45 13.99
C PRO A 46 15.90 11.65 15.24
N ASP A 47 14.97 11.45 16.16
CA ASP A 47 15.13 10.66 17.37
C ASP A 47 14.92 9.15 17.15
N GLN A 48 14.37 8.76 16.01
CA GLN A 48 14.23 7.35 15.60
C GLN A 48 15.55 6.84 14.97
N ALA A 49 16.62 6.82 15.75
CA ALA A 49 17.98 6.56 15.26
C ALA A 49 18.16 5.18 14.61
N GLU A 50 17.49 4.15 15.14
CA GLU A 50 17.56 2.79 14.59
C GLU A 50 16.89 2.68 13.22
N ASP A 51 15.74 3.36 13.04
CA ASP A 51 15.04 3.40 11.76
C ASP A 51 15.89 4.12 10.71
N LEU A 52 16.46 5.28 11.07
CA LEU A 52 17.36 6.01 10.19
C LEU A 52 18.61 5.19 9.81
N ALA A 53 19.26 4.56 10.80
CA ALA A 53 20.44 3.71 10.56
C ALA A 53 20.13 2.59 9.56
N TYR A 54 18.96 1.95 9.68
CA TYR A 54 18.53 0.89 8.78
C TYR A 54 18.30 1.40 7.35
N ALA A 55 17.69 2.58 7.17
CA ALA A 55 17.54 3.16 5.84
C ALA A 55 18.89 3.43 5.15
N TYR A 56 19.86 3.97 5.90
CA TYR A 56 21.22 4.19 5.40
C TYR A 56 21.95 2.88 5.09
N GLU A 57 21.74 1.85 5.90
CA GLU A 57 22.30 0.50 5.64
C GLU A 57 21.77 -0.07 4.32
N LEU A 58 20.44 -0.04 4.12
CA LEU A 58 19.81 -0.51 2.89
C LEU A 58 20.36 0.21 1.65
N ALA A 59 20.42 1.54 1.68
CA ALA A 59 20.90 2.31 0.54
C ALA A 59 22.39 2.13 0.27
N ARG A 60 23.20 1.79 1.29
CA ARG A 60 24.64 1.48 1.13
C ARG A 60 24.86 0.08 0.57
N SER A 61 23.99 -0.86 0.92
CA SER A 61 24.12 -2.28 0.57
C SER A 61 23.52 -2.61 -0.81
N HIS A 62 22.66 -1.73 -1.35
CA HIS A 62 21.93 -1.96 -2.59
C HIS A 62 21.93 -0.71 -3.46
N ASP A 63 22.55 -0.77 -4.62
CA ASP A 63 22.67 0.36 -5.55
C ASP A 63 21.35 0.80 -6.20
N TRP A 64 20.33 -0.05 -6.23
CA TRP A 64 18.98 0.26 -6.69
C TRP A 64 18.12 0.96 -5.64
N ILE A 65 18.54 1.02 -4.36
CA ILE A 65 17.84 1.72 -3.28
C ILE A 65 18.41 3.14 -3.16
N LYS A 66 17.56 4.15 -3.25
CA LYS A 66 17.93 5.56 -3.19
C LYS A 66 17.25 6.27 -2.02
N LEU A 67 18.01 6.95 -1.20
CA LEU A 67 17.45 7.82 -0.16
C LEU A 67 16.98 9.14 -0.78
N LYS A 68 15.78 9.56 -0.41
CA LYS A 68 15.23 10.88 -0.71
C LYS A 68 14.94 11.60 0.60
N THR A 69 15.43 12.83 0.71
CA THR A 69 15.17 13.70 1.85
C THR A 69 14.33 14.88 1.39
N ARG A 70 13.71 15.57 2.33
CA ARG A 70 13.02 16.82 2.01
C ARG A 70 13.99 17.84 1.39
N LEU A 71 13.55 18.49 0.34
CA LEU A 71 14.36 19.54 -0.29
C LEU A 71 14.57 20.72 0.66
N ALA A 72 15.71 21.41 0.55
CA ALA A 72 16.11 22.44 1.49
C ALA A 72 15.12 23.62 1.59
N HIS A 73 14.43 23.97 0.49
CA HIS A 73 13.42 25.04 0.50
C HIS A 73 12.16 24.63 1.29
N GLN A 74 11.75 23.35 1.23
CA GLN A 74 10.62 22.80 1.99
C GLN A 74 10.93 22.77 3.49
N ALA A 75 12.11 22.28 3.86
CA ALA A 75 12.55 22.25 5.25
C ALA A 75 12.59 23.64 5.90
N ARG A 76 12.91 24.69 5.12
CA ARG A 76 12.88 26.08 5.58
C ARG A 76 11.47 26.62 5.80
N ARG A 77 10.52 26.27 4.90
CA ARG A 77 9.12 26.74 5.00
C ARG A 77 8.33 26.06 6.12
N HIS A 78 8.57 24.75 6.33
CA HIS A 78 7.79 23.91 7.24
C HIS A 78 8.70 22.96 8.04
N PRO A 79 9.52 23.44 8.98
CA PRO A 79 10.59 22.66 9.60
C PRO A 79 10.10 21.47 10.44
N LYS A 80 8.87 21.53 10.95
CA LYS A 80 8.31 20.48 11.84
C LYS A 80 7.20 19.65 11.20
N GLN A 81 6.81 19.95 9.96
CA GLN A 81 5.68 19.26 9.35
C GLN A 81 6.15 18.00 8.62
N ARG A 82 5.69 16.85 9.06
CA ARG A 82 5.75 15.61 8.29
C ARG A 82 4.64 15.65 7.26
N ASN A 83 5.00 15.63 5.99
CA ASN A 83 4.06 15.61 4.89
C ASN A 83 4.69 14.85 3.73
N THR A 84 4.12 13.73 3.38
CA THR A 84 4.53 12.89 2.24
C THR A 84 4.43 13.65 0.92
N GLY A 85 3.55 14.63 0.83
CA GLY A 85 3.38 15.51 -0.32
C GLY A 85 4.66 16.21 -0.80
N TYR A 86 5.66 16.38 0.07
CA TYR A 86 6.95 16.97 -0.33
C TYR A 86 7.78 16.09 -1.27
N PHE A 87 7.58 14.78 -1.26
CA PHE A 87 8.39 13.88 -2.08
C PHE A 87 7.95 13.83 -3.54
N TYR A 88 6.76 14.33 -3.85
CA TYR A 88 6.27 14.37 -5.25
C TYR A 88 7.07 15.33 -6.14
N GLU A 89 7.82 16.28 -5.58
CA GLU A 89 8.75 17.11 -6.35
C GLU A 89 9.88 16.30 -7.02
N TYR A 90 10.15 15.08 -6.55
CA TYR A 90 11.06 14.13 -7.21
C TYR A 90 10.40 13.34 -8.36
N MET A 91 9.07 13.39 -8.50
CA MET A 91 8.29 12.47 -9.34
C MET A 91 7.79 13.12 -10.63
N THR A 92 8.57 14.05 -11.18
CA THR A 92 8.16 14.85 -12.36
C THR A 92 8.69 14.30 -13.68
N ASP A 93 9.36 13.16 -13.69
CA ASP A 93 9.73 12.47 -14.92
C ASP A 93 8.48 11.87 -15.57
N ARG A 94 8.04 12.49 -16.67
CA ARG A 94 6.75 12.25 -17.32
C ARG A 94 6.52 10.81 -17.77
N ASP A 95 7.59 10.13 -18.13
CA ASP A 95 7.56 8.79 -18.71
C ASP A 95 7.73 7.66 -17.65
N THR A 96 7.93 8.03 -16.41
CA THR A 96 8.12 7.09 -15.30
C THR A 96 6.77 6.72 -14.65
N VAL A 97 6.60 5.42 -14.39
CA VAL A 97 5.56 4.91 -13.52
C VAL A 97 6.07 4.96 -12.07
N PHE A 98 5.35 5.64 -11.21
CA PHE A 98 5.63 5.68 -9.78
C PHE A 98 4.68 4.77 -9.02
N LEU A 99 5.25 3.84 -8.26
CA LEU A 99 4.56 2.89 -7.41
C LEU A 99 4.74 3.33 -5.95
N ARG A 100 3.76 4.00 -5.41
CA ARG A 100 3.73 4.35 -3.99
C ARG A 100 3.44 3.10 -3.17
N ILE A 101 4.20 2.88 -2.10
CA ILE A 101 4.05 1.74 -1.20
C ILE A 101 4.38 2.21 0.22
N ASP A 102 3.40 2.14 1.13
CA ASP A 102 3.63 2.49 2.53
C ASP A 102 4.64 1.54 3.20
N ASP A 103 5.30 2.05 4.22
CA ASP A 103 6.32 1.32 4.97
C ASP A 103 5.75 0.18 5.83
N ASP A 104 4.43 0.03 5.92
CA ASP A 104 3.70 -1.05 6.60
C ASP A 104 2.92 -1.98 5.66
N ILE A 105 3.32 -2.03 4.41
CA ILE A 105 2.91 -3.10 3.50
C ILE A 105 3.77 -4.33 3.79
N ILE A 106 3.12 -5.43 4.17
CA ILE A 106 3.77 -6.64 4.70
C ILE A 106 3.60 -7.87 3.81
N TYR A 107 2.87 -7.74 2.71
CA TYR A 107 2.74 -8.75 1.67
C TYR A 107 2.53 -8.10 0.31
N LEU A 108 3.25 -8.59 -0.70
CA LEU A 108 3.07 -8.28 -2.11
C LEU A 108 2.99 -9.59 -2.90
N HIS A 109 1.83 -9.87 -3.52
CA HIS A 109 1.74 -10.96 -4.49
C HIS A 109 2.74 -10.72 -5.63
N GLN A 110 3.34 -11.81 -6.14
CA GLN A 110 4.45 -11.73 -7.11
C GLN A 110 4.17 -10.87 -8.35
N ASP A 111 2.91 -10.75 -8.78
CA ASP A 111 2.55 -9.98 -9.98
C ASP A 111 1.89 -8.63 -9.65
N ALA A 112 1.72 -8.31 -8.36
CA ALA A 112 0.90 -7.16 -7.95
C ALA A 112 1.42 -5.83 -8.52
N LEU A 113 2.72 -5.55 -8.39
CA LEU A 113 3.31 -4.28 -8.86
C LEU A 113 3.33 -4.20 -10.39
N GLU A 114 3.60 -5.31 -11.07
CA GLU A 114 3.56 -5.38 -12.54
C GLU A 114 2.15 -5.10 -13.05
N ARG A 115 1.13 -5.75 -12.49
CA ARG A 115 -0.28 -5.55 -12.87
C ARG A 115 -0.73 -4.11 -12.64
N LEU A 116 -0.38 -3.51 -11.50
CA LEU A 116 -0.66 -2.10 -11.22
C LEU A 116 -0.02 -1.16 -12.25
N ALA A 117 1.26 -1.35 -12.54
CA ALA A 117 1.97 -0.51 -13.48
C ALA A 117 1.46 -0.68 -14.92
N VAL A 118 1.19 -1.92 -15.35
CA VAL A 118 0.61 -2.22 -16.66
C VAL A 118 -0.78 -1.60 -16.80
N HIS A 119 -1.63 -1.78 -15.79
CA HIS A 119 -2.96 -1.18 -15.77
C HIS A 119 -2.86 0.36 -15.86
N ARG A 120 -1.96 0.99 -15.08
CA ARG A 120 -1.77 2.44 -15.12
C ARG A 120 -1.33 2.95 -16.50
N LEU A 121 -0.48 2.23 -17.20
CA LEU A 121 -0.02 2.56 -18.56
C LEU A 121 -1.10 2.36 -19.62
N GLN A 122 -2.04 1.45 -19.40
CA GLN A 122 -3.12 1.12 -20.33
C GLN A 122 -4.40 1.92 -20.07
N ALA A 123 -4.62 2.31 -18.81
CA ALA A 123 -5.83 3.03 -18.43
C ALA A 123 -5.79 4.46 -18.97
N HIS A 124 -6.54 4.70 -20.04
CA HIS A 124 -6.71 6.02 -20.64
C HIS A 124 -7.53 6.99 -19.77
N GLY A 125 -7.92 6.56 -18.58
CA GLY A 125 -8.68 7.31 -17.59
C GLY A 125 -8.13 7.13 -16.19
N GLY A 126 -8.57 7.98 -15.26
CA GLY A 126 -8.20 7.91 -13.86
C GLY A 126 -6.83 8.51 -13.53
N VAL A 127 -6.64 8.78 -12.26
CA VAL A 127 -5.44 9.40 -11.69
C VAL A 127 -4.49 8.34 -11.20
N ALA A 128 -5.02 7.33 -10.49
CA ALA A 128 -4.26 6.27 -9.88
C ALA A 128 -4.91 4.89 -10.08
N SER A 129 -4.09 3.85 -10.06
CA SER A 129 -4.49 2.44 -10.04
C SER A 129 -4.13 1.85 -8.68
N PHE A 130 -5.12 1.37 -7.94
CA PHE A 130 -4.99 0.81 -6.60
C PHE A 130 -5.05 -0.72 -6.65
N PRO A 131 -4.37 -1.43 -5.74
CA PRO A 131 -4.48 -2.89 -5.63
C PRO A 131 -5.73 -3.32 -4.85
N VAL A 132 -5.98 -4.62 -4.86
CA VAL A 132 -6.74 -5.29 -3.82
C VAL A 132 -5.90 -5.26 -2.54
N MET A 133 -6.09 -4.21 -1.76
CA MET A 133 -5.33 -3.99 -0.53
C MET A 133 -6.02 -4.69 0.64
N TRP A 134 -5.49 -5.85 1.04
CA TRP A 134 -6.00 -6.62 2.17
C TRP A 134 -5.82 -5.84 3.48
N ASN A 135 -6.77 -5.94 4.37
CA ASN A 135 -6.93 -5.08 5.54
C ASN A 135 -7.18 -3.60 5.16
N ASN A 136 -8.16 -3.37 4.28
CA ASN A 136 -8.69 -2.05 3.92
C ASN A 136 -10.21 -2.10 3.94
N SER A 137 -10.87 -1.08 4.48
CA SER A 137 -12.34 -1.03 4.62
C SER A 137 -13.08 -1.22 3.31
N ILE A 138 -12.73 -0.45 2.30
CA ILE A 138 -13.43 -0.45 1.01
C ILE A 138 -13.21 -1.78 0.30
N ILE A 139 -11.97 -2.28 0.29
CA ILE A 139 -11.66 -3.60 -0.27
C ILE A 139 -12.41 -4.71 0.48
N SER A 140 -12.46 -4.64 1.81
CA SER A 140 -13.20 -5.62 2.63
C SER A 140 -14.70 -5.62 2.29
N TRP A 141 -15.28 -4.45 2.02
CA TRP A 141 -16.66 -4.38 1.57
C TRP A 141 -16.86 -5.05 0.21
N TYR A 142 -16.03 -4.73 -0.80
CA TYR A 142 -16.09 -5.39 -2.10
C TYR A 142 -15.85 -6.90 -2.00
N ALA A 143 -14.86 -7.31 -1.22
CA ALA A 143 -14.52 -8.72 -1.01
C ALA A 143 -15.66 -9.50 -0.33
N GLN A 144 -16.39 -8.86 0.61
CA GLN A 144 -17.54 -9.49 1.25
C GLN A 144 -18.74 -9.60 0.28
N GLN A 145 -18.99 -8.57 -0.56
CA GLN A 145 -20.03 -8.65 -1.59
C GLN A 145 -19.71 -9.70 -2.66
N ALA A 146 -18.44 -9.87 -3.01
CA ALA A 146 -17.96 -10.87 -3.97
C ALA A 146 -17.87 -12.29 -3.38
N GLY A 147 -18.06 -12.46 -2.07
CA GLY A 147 -17.92 -13.76 -1.40
C GLY A 147 -16.46 -14.23 -1.22
N VAL A 148 -15.49 -13.34 -1.43
CA VAL A 148 -14.06 -13.63 -1.23
C VAL A 148 -13.71 -13.72 0.26
N ILE A 149 -14.34 -12.88 1.08
CA ILE A 149 -14.35 -13.06 2.53
C ILE A 149 -15.72 -13.55 3.01
N PRO A 150 -15.78 -14.31 4.12
CA PRO A 150 -17.03 -14.90 4.58
C PRO A 150 -18.14 -13.87 4.84
N ALA A 151 -19.36 -14.27 4.55
CA ALA A 151 -20.55 -13.45 4.81
C ALA A 151 -20.70 -13.15 6.31
N ALA A 152 -21.37 -12.03 6.61
CA ALA A 152 -21.71 -11.68 7.98
C ALA A 152 -22.50 -12.80 8.69
N GLY A 153 -22.18 -13.03 9.96
CA GLY A 153 -22.76 -14.12 10.74
C GLY A 153 -22.12 -15.50 10.54
N THR A 154 -21.21 -15.66 9.56
CA THR A 154 -20.44 -16.88 9.40
C THR A 154 -19.41 -17.03 10.52
N THR A 155 -19.31 -18.22 11.12
CA THR A 155 -18.31 -18.53 12.14
C THR A 155 -17.04 -19.09 11.50
N SER A 156 -15.87 -18.65 11.97
CA SER A 156 -14.60 -19.01 11.36
C SER A 156 -14.18 -20.48 11.55
N GLY A 157 -14.79 -21.19 12.50
CA GLY A 157 -14.39 -22.54 12.88
C GLY A 157 -13.00 -22.64 13.50
N ARG A 158 -12.30 -21.50 13.68
CA ARG A 158 -10.99 -21.42 14.34
C ARG A 158 -11.08 -20.50 15.55
N PRO A 159 -10.48 -20.92 16.69
CA PRO A 159 -10.47 -20.08 17.88
C PRO A 159 -9.72 -18.78 17.62
N TYR A 160 -10.22 -17.69 18.16
CA TYR A 160 -9.53 -16.41 18.19
C TYR A 160 -8.31 -16.51 19.13
N PRO A 161 -7.17 -15.82 18.88
CA PRO A 161 -5.87 -16.20 19.45
C PRO A 161 -5.74 -16.21 20.97
N ARG A 162 -6.64 -15.55 21.70
CA ARG A 162 -6.41 -15.35 23.15
C ARG A 162 -7.45 -15.95 24.08
N ASP A 163 -8.69 -16.03 23.62
CA ASP A 163 -9.80 -16.47 24.49
C ASP A 163 -10.43 -17.80 24.06
N GLY A 164 -9.95 -18.39 22.96
CA GLY A 164 -10.48 -19.63 22.41
C GLY A 164 -11.89 -19.51 21.82
N SER A 165 -12.45 -18.31 21.77
CA SER A 165 -13.77 -18.08 21.18
C SER A 165 -13.72 -18.19 19.67
N GLU A 166 -14.79 -18.69 19.07
CA GLU A 166 -14.96 -18.64 17.62
C GLU A 166 -15.18 -17.22 17.16
N TYR A 167 -14.53 -16.86 16.02
CA TYR A 167 -14.73 -15.56 15.42
C TYR A 167 -15.94 -15.58 14.49
N THR A 168 -16.88 -14.71 14.71
CA THR A 168 -18.02 -14.47 13.81
C THR A 168 -17.74 -13.26 12.93
N TRP A 169 -17.77 -13.46 11.61
CA TRP A 169 -17.51 -12.40 10.65
C TRP A 169 -18.59 -11.31 10.75
N PRO A 170 -18.22 -10.04 10.98
CA PRO A 170 -19.17 -8.94 11.01
C PRO A 170 -19.58 -8.51 9.61
N GLN A 171 -20.66 -7.75 9.50
CA GLN A 171 -21.01 -7.01 8.29
C GLN A 171 -20.07 -5.82 8.14
N VAL A 172 -19.36 -5.69 7.03
CA VAL A 172 -18.69 -4.46 6.65
C VAL A 172 -19.74 -3.45 6.19
N GLY A 173 -19.76 -2.27 6.82
CA GLY A 173 -20.90 -1.35 6.73
C GLY A 173 -21.13 -0.74 5.36
N GLY A 174 -20.06 -0.52 4.57
CA GLY A 174 -20.15 0.06 3.24
C GLY A 174 -18.80 0.45 2.66
N PRO A 175 -18.75 0.95 1.43
CA PRO A 175 -17.51 1.37 0.79
C PRO A 175 -17.04 2.74 1.34
N TYR A 176 -16.71 2.79 2.61
CA TYR A 176 -16.23 3.96 3.33
C TYR A 176 -14.88 3.70 3.96
N CYS A 177 -13.92 4.60 3.76
CA CYS A 177 -12.52 4.38 4.16
C CYS A 177 -12.30 4.25 5.68
N MET A 178 -13.16 4.85 6.50
CA MET A 178 -13.12 4.79 7.97
C MET A 178 -14.30 4.01 8.55
N ASP A 179 -14.75 2.94 7.90
CA ASP A 179 -15.77 2.05 8.42
C ASP A 179 -15.37 1.46 9.78
N ALA A 180 -16.32 1.36 10.71
CA ALA A 180 -16.08 0.90 12.07
C ALA A 180 -15.50 -0.52 12.14
N VAL A 181 -15.84 -1.38 11.18
CA VAL A 181 -15.32 -2.75 11.08
C VAL A 181 -14.00 -2.76 10.33
N GLY A 182 -14.00 -2.30 9.08
CA GLY A 182 -12.86 -2.45 8.18
C GLY A 182 -11.65 -1.57 8.54
N TRP A 183 -11.87 -0.43 9.22
CA TRP A 183 -10.78 0.47 9.62
C TRP A 183 -10.44 0.39 11.11
N ALA A 184 -11.44 0.19 11.98
CA ALA A 184 -11.21 0.33 13.42
C ALA A 184 -11.17 -1.00 14.19
N ASP A 185 -11.80 -2.08 13.68
CA ASP A 185 -11.84 -3.35 14.40
C ASP A 185 -10.56 -4.16 14.22
N GLY A 186 -9.73 -4.21 15.28
CA GLY A 186 -8.50 -5.02 15.28
C GLY A 186 -8.75 -6.53 15.24
N ARG A 187 -9.92 -7.02 15.70
CA ARG A 187 -10.28 -8.45 15.60
C ARG A 187 -10.59 -8.82 14.16
N PHE A 188 -11.27 -7.96 13.44
CA PHE A 188 -11.51 -8.12 12.02
C PHE A 188 -10.20 -8.11 11.23
N ALA A 189 -9.29 -7.18 11.53
CA ALA A 189 -7.97 -7.15 10.89
C ALA A 189 -7.19 -8.45 11.11
N VAL A 190 -7.17 -8.99 12.34
CA VAL A 190 -6.54 -10.29 12.64
C VAL A 190 -7.17 -11.43 11.84
N ALA A 191 -8.50 -11.46 11.72
CA ALA A 191 -9.20 -12.47 10.93
C ALA A 191 -8.84 -12.40 9.44
N LEU A 192 -8.76 -11.18 8.89
CA LEU A 192 -8.32 -10.94 7.51
C LEU A 192 -6.89 -11.42 7.28
N HIS A 193 -5.95 -11.04 8.14
CA HIS A 193 -4.56 -11.47 8.01
C HIS A 193 -4.40 -12.99 8.08
N ARG A 194 -5.13 -13.65 8.95
CA ARG A 194 -5.11 -15.11 9.04
C ARG A 194 -5.65 -15.75 7.78
N LEU A 195 -6.77 -15.24 7.27
CA LEU A 195 -7.33 -15.73 6.02
C LEU A 195 -6.32 -15.61 4.88
N LEU A 196 -5.66 -14.46 4.75
CA LEU A 196 -4.63 -14.25 3.72
C LEU A 196 -3.45 -15.20 3.91
N LEU A 197 -2.87 -15.27 5.10
CA LEU A 197 -1.73 -16.14 5.40
C LEU A 197 -2.05 -17.61 5.11
N ASP A 198 -3.21 -18.08 5.53
CA ASP A 198 -3.65 -19.45 5.28
C ASP A 198 -3.79 -19.75 3.78
N ARG A 199 -4.30 -18.80 2.97
CA ARG A 199 -4.42 -18.95 1.53
C ARG A 199 -3.06 -18.92 0.84
N VAL A 200 -2.19 -18.01 1.22
CA VAL A 200 -0.84 -17.92 0.64
C VAL A 200 -0.01 -19.16 0.99
N GLU A 201 -0.02 -19.58 2.26
CA GLU A 201 0.68 -20.79 2.71
C GLU A 201 0.17 -22.08 2.01
N ALA A 202 -1.09 -22.09 1.62
CA ALA A 202 -1.70 -23.17 0.83
C ALA A 202 -1.44 -23.07 -0.69
N GLY A 203 -0.76 -22.03 -1.17
CA GLY A 203 -0.57 -21.77 -2.60
C GLY A 203 -1.83 -21.32 -3.34
N ALA A 204 -2.78 -20.73 -2.62
CA ALA A 204 -4.09 -20.33 -3.11
C ALA A 204 -4.35 -18.81 -2.91
N ALA A 205 -3.31 -17.99 -3.02
CA ALA A 205 -3.41 -16.53 -2.87
C ALA A 205 -4.42 -15.92 -3.85
N GLU A 206 -4.54 -16.49 -5.04
CA GLU A 206 -5.44 -16.02 -6.09
C GLU A 206 -6.93 -16.16 -5.74
N ASP A 207 -7.28 -17.03 -4.78
CA ASP A 207 -8.66 -17.11 -4.23
C ASP A 207 -9.10 -15.79 -3.56
N LEU A 208 -8.16 -14.89 -3.28
CA LEU A 208 -8.40 -13.58 -2.66
C LEU A 208 -8.50 -12.43 -3.67
N PHE A 209 -8.41 -12.72 -4.97
CA PHE A 209 -8.61 -11.72 -6.02
C PHE A 209 -10.10 -11.36 -6.15
N LEU A 210 -10.35 -10.12 -6.57
CA LEU A 210 -11.72 -9.66 -6.83
C LEU A 210 -12.22 -10.03 -8.25
N TYR A 211 -11.38 -10.69 -9.06
CA TYR A 211 -11.66 -11.21 -10.42
C TYR A 211 -12.07 -10.18 -11.47
N GLN A 212 -12.27 -8.93 -11.10
CA GLN A 212 -12.57 -7.82 -12.01
C GLN A 212 -12.02 -6.51 -11.46
N ASP A 213 -11.75 -5.58 -12.36
CA ASP A 213 -11.38 -4.22 -11.97
C ASP A 213 -12.63 -3.43 -11.58
N TYR A 214 -12.49 -2.60 -10.54
CA TYR A 214 -13.57 -1.72 -10.09
C TYR A 214 -13.17 -0.27 -10.31
N GLN A 215 -14.09 0.51 -10.87
CA GLN A 215 -13.97 1.95 -10.90
C GLN A 215 -14.53 2.53 -9.59
N LEU A 216 -13.68 3.28 -8.89
CA LEU A 216 -14.09 3.99 -7.69
C LEU A 216 -14.94 5.21 -8.12
N PRO A 217 -16.07 5.48 -7.47
CA PRO A 217 -16.82 6.71 -7.73
C PRO A 217 -15.91 7.94 -7.64
N THR A 218 -16.04 8.85 -8.60
CA THR A 218 -15.25 10.10 -8.60
C THR A 218 -15.48 10.87 -7.30
N GLY A 219 -14.38 11.23 -6.63
CA GLY A 219 -14.44 11.89 -5.32
C GLY A 219 -14.61 10.96 -4.13
N MET A 220 -14.57 9.64 -4.33
CA MET A 220 -14.53 8.68 -3.21
C MET A 220 -13.14 8.67 -2.59
N GLN A 221 -13.05 8.98 -1.32
CA GLN A 221 -11.82 8.85 -0.55
C GLN A 221 -11.41 7.38 -0.41
N PHE A 222 -10.15 7.07 -0.68
CA PHE A 222 -9.55 5.74 -0.61
C PHE A 222 -8.15 5.82 -0.02
N SER A 223 -7.74 4.83 0.77
CA SER A 223 -6.40 4.82 1.36
C SER A 223 -5.31 4.75 0.28
N VAL A 224 -4.35 5.64 0.37
CA VAL A 224 -3.21 5.76 -0.56
C VAL A 224 -2.01 4.89 -0.20
N SER A 225 -2.18 3.86 0.64
CA SER A 225 -1.06 3.03 1.11
C SER A 225 -0.31 2.32 -0.02
N VAL A 226 -1.00 1.94 -1.12
CA VAL A 226 -0.36 1.46 -2.35
C VAL A 226 -1.14 1.96 -3.57
N PHE A 227 -0.44 2.54 -4.54
CA PHE A 227 -1.01 2.85 -5.86
C PHE A 227 0.08 3.08 -6.93
N ALA A 228 -0.32 2.94 -8.18
CA ALA A 228 0.48 3.33 -9.34
C ALA A 228 -0.02 4.65 -9.94
N SER A 229 0.90 5.54 -10.28
CA SER A 229 0.65 6.83 -10.95
C SER A 229 1.69 7.10 -12.05
N LEU A 230 1.44 8.11 -12.87
CA LEU A 230 2.40 8.55 -13.89
C LEU A 230 3.05 9.87 -13.50
N GLY A 231 4.34 10.00 -13.78
CA GLY A 231 5.08 11.24 -13.50
C GLY A 231 4.52 12.47 -14.23
N SER A 232 3.90 12.28 -15.40
CA SER A 232 3.20 13.36 -16.11
C SER A 232 2.14 14.03 -15.25
N MET A 233 1.47 13.29 -14.36
CA MET A 233 0.46 13.84 -13.47
C MET A 233 1.02 14.90 -12.51
N TYR A 234 2.26 14.74 -12.08
CA TYR A 234 2.93 15.68 -11.19
C TYR A 234 3.68 16.77 -11.94
N ALA A 235 4.21 16.44 -13.14
CA ALA A 235 4.91 17.39 -14.00
C ALA A 235 3.98 18.46 -14.56
N ASP A 236 2.69 18.16 -14.74
CA ASP A 236 1.68 19.06 -15.32
C ASP A 236 1.00 19.96 -14.28
N LEU A 237 1.41 19.90 -13.02
CA LEU A 237 0.92 20.83 -11.99
C LEU A 237 1.46 22.24 -12.25
N PRO A 238 0.74 23.29 -11.81
CA PRO A 238 1.21 24.70 -11.93
C PRO A 238 2.60 24.91 -11.32
N GLU A 239 2.89 24.23 -10.21
CA GLU A 239 4.22 24.06 -9.64
C GLU A 239 4.52 22.55 -9.67
N PRO A 240 5.41 22.06 -10.54
CA PRO A 240 5.63 20.64 -10.73
C PRO A 240 5.97 19.90 -9.42
N GLY A 241 5.20 18.84 -9.14
CA GLY A 241 5.38 18.01 -7.95
C GLY A 241 4.92 18.64 -6.62
N VAL A 242 4.41 19.87 -6.62
CA VAL A 242 3.99 20.54 -5.40
C VAL A 242 2.55 20.20 -5.06
N LEU A 243 2.34 19.24 -4.15
CA LEU A 243 1.02 18.87 -3.62
C LEU A 243 0.64 19.61 -2.34
N VAL A 244 1.59 20.25 -1.67
CA VAL A 244 1.35 21.03 -0.45
C VAL A 244 0.59 22.33 -0.83
N PRO A 245 -0.49 22.73 -0.12
CA PRO A 245 -0.88 22.28 1.22
C PRO A 245 -1.85 21.09 1.27
N TYR A 246 -2.10 20.42 0.18
CA TYR A 246 -3.10 19.35 0.13
C TYR A 246 -2.65 18.13 0.92
N GLU A 247 -3.60 17.47 1.54
CA GLU A 247 -3.42 16.15 2.09
C GLU A 247 -3.28 15.14 0.93
N GLU A 248 -2.28 14.28 0.98
CA GLU A 248 -1.93 13.33 -0.09
C GLU A 248 -3.11 12.45 -0.50
N GLU A 249 -3.81 11.87 0.48
CA GLU A 249 -4.95 11.00 0.23
C GLU A 249 -6.10 11.76 -0.45
N HIS A 250 -6.46 12.92 0.09
CA HIS A 250 -7.52 13.75 -0.51
C HIS A 250 -7.17 14.18 -1.93
N TRP A 251 -5.91 14.54 -2.17
CA TRP A 251 -5.49 14.98 -3.51
C TRP A 251 -5.64 13.86 -4.54
N HIS A 252 -5.12 12.65 -4.26
CA HIS A 252 -5.13 11.54 -5.22
C HIS A 252 -6.50 10.90 -5.40
N THR A 253 -7.35 10.94 -4.38
CA THR A 253 -8.61 10.17 -4.40
C THR A 253 -9.86 11.03 -4.59
N VAL A 254 -9.79 12.31 -4.23
CA VAL A 254 -10.93 13.23 -4.31
C VAL A 254 -10.67 14.38 -5.27
N ALA A 255 -9.66 15.21 -4.98
CA ALA A 255 -9.48 16.47 -5.69
C ALA A 255 -9.11 16.28 -7.15
N GLN A 256 -8.07 15.50 -7.44
CA GLN A 256 -7.58 15.30 -8.80
C GLN A 256 -8.54 14.47 -9.65
N PRO A 257 -9.11 13.33 -9.20
CA PRO A 257 -10.14 12.62 -9.95
C PRO A 257 -11.35 13.50 -10.29
N SER A 258 -11.79 14.33 -9.35
CA SER A 258 -12.91 15.27 -9.58
C SER A 258 -12.55 16.34 -10.61
N ALA A 259 -11.34 16.90 -10.54
CA ALA A 259 -10.88 17.94 -11.46
C ALA A 259 -10.75 17.44 -12.91
N VAL A 260 -10.30 16.20 -13.10
CA VAL A 260 -10.15 15.61 -14.44
C VAL A 260 -11.41 14.87 -14.93
N GLY A 261 -12.41 14.69 -14.05
CA GLY A 261 -13.65 13.98 -14.37
C GLY A 261 -13.44 12.48 -14.67
N ARG A 262 -12.43 11.85 -14.04
CA ARG A 262 -12.07 10.45 -14.31
C ARG A 262 -11.88 9.68 -13.01
N PRO A 263 -12.53 8.52 -12.85
CA PRO A 263 -12.43 7.71 -11.63
C PRO A 263 -11.06 7.05 -11.51
N ASN A 264 -10.65 6.79 -10.28
CA ASN A 264 -9.59 5.84 -9.97
C ASN A 264 -10.09 4.40 -10.12
N SER A 265 -9.17 3.45 -10.23
CA SER A 265 -9.52 2.03 -10.39
C SER A 265 -8.85 1.17 -9.33
N ILE A 266 -9.55 0.12 -8.89
CA ILE A 266 -8.97 -1.01 -8.17
C ILE A 266 -8.67 -2.09 -9.20
N VAL A 267 -7.44 -2.58 -9.24
CA VAL A 267 -6.99 -3.68 -10.11
C VAL A 267 -7.25 -4.99 -9.37
N GLY A 268 -8.25 -5.73 -9.83
CA GLY A 268 -8.88 -6.82 -9.07
C GLY A 268 -8.00 -8.05 -8.83
N ASP A 269 -6.89 -8.17 -9.53
CA ASP A 269 -5.92 -9.26 -9.42
C ASP A 269 -4.53 -8.81 -8.90
N ALA A 270 -4.39 -7.55 -8.48
CA ALA A 270 -3.18 -7.03 -7.84
C ALA A 270 -3.33 -7.06 -6.31
N LEU A 271 -2.88 -8.13 -5.66
CA LEU A 271 -3.08 -8.35 -4.22
C LEU A 271 -1.88 -7.87 -3.40
N VAL A 272 -2.15 -7.06 -2.39
CA VAL A 272 -1.19 -6.62 -1.37
C VAL A 272 -1.83 -6.66 0.02
N SER A 273 -1.03 -6.61 1.11
CA SER A 273 -1.57 -6.52 2.46
C SER A 273 -0.96 -5.37 3.25
N HIS A 274 -1.82 -4.53 3.79
CA HIS A 274 -1.50 -3.49 4.74
C HIS A 274 -1.55 -4.06 6.17
N TYR A 275 -0.55 -3.75 7.01
CA TYR A 275 -0.42 -4.37 8.33
C TYR A 275 -1.52 -3.94 9.28
N THR A 276 -1.61 -2.64 9.59
CA THR A 276 -2.57 -2.21 10.61
C THR A 276 -2.83 -0.72 10.56
N PHE A 277 -4.09 -0.33 10.58
CA PHE A 277 -4.49 1.04 10.87
C PHE A 277 -4.29 1.35 12.35
N PHE A 278 -4.16 2.64 12.67
CA PHE A 278 -3.91 3.10 14.02
C PHE A 278 -4.85 2.49 15.09
N PRO A 279 -6.19 2.42 14.89
CA PRO A 279 -7.10 1.84 15.89
C PRO A 279 -6.96 0.32 16.05
N GLN A 280 -6.51 -0.39 15.03
CA GLN A 280 -6.33 -1.86 15.03
C GLN A 280 -5.06 -2.29 15.76
N GLY A 281 -4.06 -1.41 15.79
CA GLY A 281 -2.71 -1.69 16.30
C GLY A 281 -2.65 -2.36 17.67
N PRO A 282 -3.42 -1.91 18.67
CA PRO A 282 -3.40 -2.52 20.01
C PRO A 282 -3.75 -4.02 20.05
N ILE A 283 -4.52 -4.49 19.06
CA ILE A 283 -4.91 -5.91 18.97
C ILE A 283 -3.97 -6.68 18.05
N VAL A 284 -3.75 -6.16 16.83
CA VAL A 284 -2.95 -6.85 15.80
C VAL A 284 -1.51 -7.10 16.27
N ARG A 285 -0.86 -6.11 16.90
CA ARG A 285 0.52 -6.20 17.41
C ARG A 285 0.72 -7.17 18.56
N GLN A 286 -0.36 -7.69 19.15
CA GLN A 286 -0.29 -8.69 20.20
C GLN A 286 -0.38 -10.14 19.67
N THR A 287 -0.42 -10.31 18.36
CA THR A 287 -0.50 -11.60 17.67
C THR A 287 0.84 -11.96 17.02
N ASP A 288 0.94 -13.18 16.50
CA ASP A 288 2.07 -13.71 15.74
C ASP A 288 2.04 -13.32 14.24
N ILE A 289 1.13 -12.45 13.84
CA ILE A 289 0.89 -12.12 12.42
C ILE A 289 2.15 -11.57 11.75
N LEU A 290 2.85 -10.64 12.40
CA LEU A 290 4.03 -10.02 11.80
C LEU A 290 5.17 -11.03 11.61
N GLU A 291 5.38 -11.93 12.57
CA GLU A 291 6.36 -13.01 12.49
C GLU A 291 6.03 -13.99 11.35
N ARG A 292 4.75 -14.32 11.16
CA ARG A 292 4.32 -15.17 10.05
C ARG A 292 4.59 -14.52 8.71
N TYR A 293 4.30 -13.20 8.55
CA TYR A 293 4.64 -12.49 7.32
C TYR A 293 6.15 -12.41 7.08
N ARG A 294 6.95 -12.25 8.13
CA ARG A 294 8.42 -12.26 8.00
C ARG A 294 8.92 -13.63 7.50
N ALA A 295 8.40 -14.71 8.07
CA ALA A 295 8.73 -16.06 7.63
C ALA A 295 8.27 -16.32 6.19
N LEU A 296 7.08 -15.87 5.82
CA LEU A 296 6.52 -15.99 4.49
C LEU A 296 7.37 -15.23 3.46
N ALA A 297 7.73 -13.97 3.73
CA ALA A 297 8.55 -13.17 2.83
C ALA A 297 9.92 -13.84 2.56
N THR A 298 10.56 -14.38 3.60
CA THR A 298 11.81 -15.14 3.42
C THR A 298 11.63 -16.35 2.51
N LYS A 299 10.53 -17.09 2.66
CA LYS A 299 10.25 -18.30 1.87
C LYS A 299 9.93 -17.99 0.40
N GLU A 300 9.19 -16.92 0.12
CA GLU A 300 8.75 -16.56 -1.24
C GLU A 300 9.84 -15.86 -2.06
N THR A 301 10.91 -15.41 -1.43
CA THR A 301 11.99 -14.65 -2.10
C THR A 301 13.32 -15.38 -2.14
N THR A 302 13.38 -16.62 -1.65
CA THR A 302 14.50 -17.57 -1.84
C THR A 302 14.19 -18.55 -2.95
#